data_a101a0b0f49921a65aa1bca03b48a1b0
#
_entry.id   a101a0b0f49921a65aa1bca03b48a1b0
#
_cell.length_a   1.000
_cell.length_b   1.000
_cell.length_c   1.000
_cell.angle_alpha   90.00
_cell.angle_beta   90.00
_cell.angle_gamma   90.00
#
_symmetry.space_group_name_H-M   'P 1'
#
loop_
_entity.id
_entity.type
_entity.pdbx_description
1 polymer ?
#
loop_
_entity_poly.entity_id
_entity_poly.type
_entity_poly.pdbx_seq_one_letter_code
_entity_poly.pdbx_strand_id
1 'polypeptide(L)'
;MTSLKRLIVPALGALVLSGVAHAEERTLRVYNWFDYITPKALEDFKAQNSQTKLVYDIFDTNEALEAKLLTGNSGYDVVVPSNVFLAKQIEAGVFQPLDRSKLPNWNHLDPKLMKLIEANDPGNKFAVPYMYGTILIGFNPDKVKAVLGDNAPVDSWDLIFKEENISKLKQCGVALLDSPSEILPLALQHLGLDPNSKKPADYDKAEALLMKIRPYITYFHSSKYMADIANGDICVAVGYSGSFSQAANRAKEAKNGVIVDMRLPKEGAPIWFDMLAIPKGAKNPEDAYTFINYLLQPQVIAPVSDFVGYPNPNKDATELVDPAIRNNPNLYPTDTAMSTLYTLQPLPRDAERARTRAWTKIKSGT
;
A
#
# COMPACT_ATOMS: atom_id res chain seq x y z
N MET A 1 59.14 -83.09 -8.09
CA MET A 1 59.34 -81.68 -8.45
C MET A 1 57.97 -81.10 -8.72
N THR A 2 57.31 -80.56 -7.72
CA THR A 2 55.91 -80.09 -7.75
C THR A 2 55.89 -78.57 -7.64
N SER A 3 55.43 -77.91 -8.72
CA SER A 3 55.29 -76.47 -8.86
C SER A 3 54.00 -75.96 -8.20
N LEU A 4 54.14 -75.10 -7.20
CA LEU A 4 53.03 -74.42 -6.50
C LEU A 4 52.62 -73.18 -7.21
N LYS A 5 51.48 -73.14 -7.90
CA LYS A 5 50.88 -71.94 -8.50
C LYS A 5 50.13 -71.13 -7.43
N ARG A 6 50.59 -69.95 -7.11
CA ARG A 6 49.85 -68.97 -6.25
C ARG A 6 48.75 -68.25 -7.07
N LEU A 7 47.52 -68.39 -6.67
CA LEU A 7 46.40 -67.59 -7.12
C LEU A 7 46.44 -66.23 -6.44
N ILE A 8 46.47 -65.19 -7.22
CA ILE A 8 46.26 -63.79 -6.78
C ILE A 8 44.80 -63.45 -7.04
N VAL A 9 44.03 -63.19 -5.96
CA VAL A 9 42.66 -62.68 -6.04
C VAL A 9 42.74 -61.15 -6.00
N PRO A 10 42.23 -60.42 -6.99
CA PRO A 10 42.13 -58.96 -6.88
C PRO A 10 40.94 -58.58 -6.01
N ALA A 11 41.19 -57.91 -4.91
CA ALA A 11 40.14 -57.25 -4.10
C ALA A 11 39.63 -56.04 -4.86
N LEU A 12 38.40 -56.10 -5.36
CA LEU A 12 37.67 -54.96 -5.93
C LEU A 12 37.15 -54.10 -4.77
N GLY A 13 37.88 -53.00 -4.49
CA GLY A 13 37.43 -51.94 -3.58
C GLY A 13 36.29 -51.15 -4.23
N ALA A 14 35.06 -51.32 -3.79
CA ALA A 14 33.94 -50.45 -4.15
C ALA A 14 34.13 -49.11 -3.48
N LEU A 15 34.55 -48.08 -4.22
CA LEU A 15 34.48 -46.67 -3.80
C LEU A 15 33.00 -46.26 -3.79
N VAL A 16 32.39 -46.18 -2.63
CA VAL A 16 31.10 -45.51 -2.44
C VAL A 16 31.34 -44.03 -2.50
N LEU A 17 31.13 -43.42 -3.67
CA LEU A 17 31.01 -41.97 -3.80
C LEU A 17 29.71 -41.53 -3.12
N SER A 18 29.85 -41.12 -1.86
CA SER A 18 28.79 -40.38 -1.16
C SER A 18 28.69 -38.99 -1.86
N GLY A 19 27.81 -38.90 -2.85
CA GLY A 19 27.45 -37.66 -3.45
C GLY A 19 26.80 -36.79 -2.36
N VAL A 20 27.51 -35.81 -1.87
CA VAL A 20 26.95 -34.69 -1.11
C VAL A 20 26.06 -33.97 -2.11
N ALA A 21 24.76 -34.26 -2.11
CA ALA A 21 23.78 -33.46 -2.83
C ALA A 21 23.86 -32.05 -2.21
N HIS A 22 24.56 -31.14 -2.85
CA HIS A 22 24.40 -29.72 -2.58
C HIS A 22 22.94 -29.42 -2.93
N ALA A 23 22.10 -29.22 -1.91
CA ALA A 23 20.80 -28.64 -2.12
C ALA A 23 21.02 -27.29 -2.83
N GLU A 24 20.53 -27.17 -4.04
CA GLU A 24 20.62 -25.94 -4.82
C GLU A 24 20.02 -24.81 -3.97
N GLU A 25 20.82 -23.76 -3.70
CA GLU A 25 20.41 -22.62 -2.86
C GLU A 25 19.18 -21.96 -3.53
N ARG A 26 18.01 -22.15 -2.95
CA ARG A 26 16.78 -21.52 -3.47
C ARG A 26 16.82 -20.02 -3.22
N THR A 27 16.41 -19.24 -4.21
CA THR A 27 16.43 -17.77 -4.10
C THR A 27 15.01 -17.24 -4.20
N LEU A 28 14.44 -16.79 -3.07
CA LEU A 28 13.19 -16.05 -3.03
C LEU A 28 13.43 -14.58 -3.38
N ARG A 29 12.72 -14.07 -4.38
CA ARG A 29 12.80 -12.68 -4.84
C ARG A 29 11.51 -11.95 -4.53
N VAL A 30 11.59 -10.95 -3.65
CA VAL A 30 10.48 -10.09 -3.23
C VAL A 30 10.66 -8.69 -3.79
N TYR A 31 9.60 -8.10 -4.34
CA TYR A 31 9.57 -6.73 -4.83
C TYR A 31 8.46 -5.97 -4.11
N ASN A 32 8.83 -5.08 -3.21
CA ASN A 32 7.91 -4.36 -2.33
C ASN A 32 8.17 -2.86 -2.41
N TRP A 33 7.32 -2.10 -1.76
CA TRP A 33 7.45 -0.65 -1.62
C TRP A 33 8.71 -0.29 -0.82
N PHE A 34 9.24 0.90 -1.10
CA PHE A 34 10.32 1.48 -0.31
C PHE A 34 9.89 1.65 1.16
N ASP A 35 10.78 1.30 2.09
CA ASP A 35 10.61 1.47 3.55
C ASP A 35 9.30 0.89 4.12
N TYR A 36 8.93 -0.32 3.68
CA TYR A 36 7.62 -0.91 3.91
C TYR A 36 7.65 -2.26 4.65
N ILE A 37 8.78 -2.60 5.26
CA ILE A 37 8.97 -3.76 6.14
C ILE A 37 10.11 -3.47 7.11
N THR A 38 10.06 -4.03 8.32
CA THR A 38 11.17 -3.85 9.28
C THR A 38 12.40 -4.69 8.88
N PRO A 39 13.63 -4.19 9.05
CA PRO A 39 14.84 -5.00 8.88
C PRO A 39 14.78 -6.30 9.70
N LYS A 40 14.27 -6.21 10.93
CA LYS A 40 14.13 -7.37 11.81
C LYS A 40 13.22 -8.46 11.22
N ALA A 41 12.10 -8.11 10.61
CA ALA A 41 11.22 -9.12 9.97
C ALA A 41 11.95 -9.86 8.86
N LEU A 42 12.78 -9.18 8.07
CA LEU A 42 13.59 -9.81 7.02
C LEU A 42 14.70 -10.70 7.61
N GLU A 43 15.35 -10.26 8.69
CA GLU A 43 16.38 -11.04 9.39
C GLU A 43 15.80 -12.29 10.03
N ASP A 44 14.65 -12.17 10.71
CA ASP A 44 13.97 -13.30 11.36
C ASP A 44 13.50 -14.33 10.31
N PHE A 45 12.97 -13.86 9.16
CA PHE A 45 12.61 -14.75 8.07
C PHE A 45 13.83 -15.53 7.54
N LYS A 46 14.96 -14.86 7.30
CA LYS A 46 16.20 -15.49 6.86
C LYS A 46 16.72 -16.52 7.87
N ALA A 47 16.65 -16.21 9.17
CA ALA A 47 17.07 -17.11 10.22
C ALA A 47 16.22 -18.38 10.29
N GLN A 48 14.89 -18.25 10.10
CA GLN A 48 13.94 -19.38 10.07
C GLN A 48 14.02 -20.21 8.79
N ASN A 49 14.52 -19.63 7.68
CA ASN A 49 14.55 -20.24 6.35
C ASN A 49 15.98 -20.20 5.77
N SER A 50 16.97 -20.71 6.51
CA SER A 50 18.40 -20.61 6.19
C SER A 50 18.81 -21.25 4.84
N GLN A 51 17.97 -22.12 4.26
CA GLN A 51 18.19 -22.74 2.95
C GLN A 51 17.64 -21.88 1.78
N THR A 52 16.98 -20.76 2.08
CA THR A 52 16.40 -19.86 1.09
C THR A 52 17.10 -18.51 1.18
N LYS A 53 17.81 -18.15 0.12
CA LYS A 53 18.38 -16.82 -0.03
C LYS A 53 17.27 -15.82 -0.34
N LEU A 54 17.04 -14.86 0.54
CA LEU A 54 16.10 -13.77 0.32
C LEU A 54 16.78 -12.62 -0.42
N VAL A 55 16.26 -12.27 -1.59
CA VAL A 55 16.56 -11.04 -2.33
C VAL A 55 15.34 -10.13 -2.20
N TYR A 56 15.52 -8.93 -1.67
CA TYR A 56 14.45 -7.98 -1.42
C TYR A 56 14.76 -6.68 -2.15
N ASP A 57 13.99 -6.42 -3.20
CA ASP A 57 14.10 -5.23 -4.03
C ASP A 57 12.90 -4.30 -3.78
N ILE A 58 13.05 -3.02 -4.07
CA ILE A 58 12.07 -1.97 -3.77
C ILE A 58 11.65 -1.21 -5.03
N PHE A 59 10.43 -0.67 -4.98
CA PHE A 59 9.89 0.25 -5.98
C PHE A 59 9.15 1.41 -5.31
N ASP A 60 8.93 2.48 -6.09
CA ASP A 60 8.32 3.72 -5.59
C ASP A 60 6.91 3.96 -6.13
N THR A 61 6.53 3.31 -7.24
CA THR A 61 5.23 3.53 -7.90
C THR A 61 4.63 2.23 -8.42
N ASN A 62 3.30 2.14 -8.43
CA ASN A 62 2.59 1.01 -9.04
C ASN A 62 2.93 0.88 -10.54
N GLU A 63 3.16 1.99 -11.23
CA GLU A 63 3.52 2.01 -12.66
C GLU A 63 4.88 1.34 -12.91
N ALA A 64 5.86 1.55 -12.01
CA ALA A 64 7.16 0.87 -12.08
C ALA A 64 7.00 -0.64 -11.89
N LEU A 65 6.18 -1.06 -10.91
CA LEU A 65 5.85 -2.47 -10.72
C LEU A 65 5.10 -3.05 -11.93
N GLU A 66 4.08 -2.34 -12.44
CA GLU A 66 3.28 -2.78 -13.59
C GLU A 66 4.15 -2.95 -14.84
N ALA A 67 5.01 -1.97 -15.15
CA ALA A 67 5.94 -2.07 -16.26
C ALA A 67 6.84 -3.33 -16.16
N LYS A 68 7.28 -3.66 -14.95
CA LYS A 68 8.08 -4.84 -14.67
C LYS A 68 7.29 -6.13 -14.86
N LEU A 69 6.04 -6.18 -14.40
CA LEU A 69 5.18 -7.36 -14.49
C LEU A 69 4.73 -7.64 -15.93
N LEU A 70 4.41 -6.61 -16.72
CA LEU A 70 3.93 -6.75 -18.09
C LEU A 70 5.00 -7.25 -19.07
N THR A 71 6.28 -7.32 -18.66
CA THR A 71 7.32 -8.00 -19.47
C THR A 71 7.10 -9.52 -19.58
N GLY A 72 6.19 -10.09 -18.78
CA GLY A 72 5.86 -11.52 -18.73
C GLY A 72 6.84 -12.38 -17.92
N ASN A 73 8.02 -11.86 -17.60
CA ASN A 73 9.01 -12.50 -16.71
C ASN A 73 9.61 -11.42 -15.81
N SER A 74 8.89 -11.08 -14.74
CA SER A 74 9.33 -10.05 -13.79
C SER A 74 10.62 -10.41 -13.06
N GLY A 75 10.89 -11.73 -12.92
CA GLY A 75 12.00 -12.26 -12.13
C GLY A 75 11.73 -12.30 -10.62
N TYR A 76 10.51 -11.94 -10.17
CA TYR A 76 10.10 -11.95 -8.77
C TYR A 76 9.14 -13.10 -8.46
N ASP A 77 9.16 -13.53 -7.19
CA ASP A 77 8.29 -14.58 -6.66
C ASP A 77 7.13 -13.99 -5.82
N VAL A 78 7.37 -12.85 -5.15
CA VAL A 78 6.36 -12.07 -4.44
C VAL A 78 6.45 -10.61 -4.88
N VAL A 79 5.30 -10.01 -5.17
CA VAL A 79 5.17 -8.58 -5.49
C VAL A 79 4.02 -7.97 -4.71
N VAL A 80 4.03 -6.63 -4.55
CA VAL A 80 3.07 -5.95 -3.66
C VAL A 80 2.36 -4.80 -4.39
N PRO A 81 1.48 -5.08 -5.37
CA PRO A 81 0.68 -4.03 -6.01
C PRO A 81 -0.41 -3.50 -5.08
N SER A 82 -0.83 -2.26 -5.29
CA SER A 82 -2.08 -1.77 -4.70
C SER A 82 -3.29 -2.40 -5.37
N ASN A 83 -4.41 -2.55 -4.64
CA ASN A 83 -5.59 -3.29 -5.05
C ASN A 83 -6.17 -2.87 -6.43
N VAL A 84 -6.15 -1.59 -6.78
CA VAL A 84 -6.64 -1.10 -8.08
C VAL A 84 -5.78 -1.59 -9.24
N PHE A 85 -4.45 -1.60 -9.05
CA PHE A 85 -3.50 -2.14 -10.04
C PHE A 85 -3.57 -3.65 -10.09
N LEU A 86 -3.70 -4.31 -8.94
CA LEU A 86 -3.93 -5.75 -8.85
C LEU A 86 -5.11 -6.18 -9.74
N ALA A 87 -6.24 -5.49 -9.68
CA ALA A 87 -7.43 -5.81 -10.48
C ALA A 87 -7.11 -5.83 -11.98
N LYS A 88 -6.43 -4.81 -12.51
CA LYS A 88 -6.00 -4.74 -13.92
C LYS A 88 -5.01 -5.87 -14.27
N GLN A 89 -4.10 -6.16 -13.37
CA GLN A 89 -3.07 -7.18 -13.55
C GLN A 89 -3.65 -8.60 -13.48
N ILE A 90 -4.72 -8.82 -12.69
CA ILE A 90 -5.51 -10.08 -12.70
C ILE A 90 -6.17 -10.26 -14.07
N GLU A 91 -6.85 -9.24 -14.60
CA GLU A 91 -7.45 -9.28 -15.94
C GLU A 91 -6.41 -9.56 -17.04
N ALA A 92 -5.19 -9.03 -16.89
CA ALA A 92 -4.07 -9.30 -17.80
C ALA A 92 -3.43 -10.69 -17.61
N GLY A 93 -3.89 -11.47 -16.63
CA GLY A 93 -3.38 -12.83 -16.37
C GLY A 93 -1.96 -12.88 -15.81
N VAL A 94 -1.53 -11.83 -15.09
CA VAL A 94 -0.17 -11.68 -14.54
C VAL A 94 0.07 -12.60 -13.35
N PHE A 95 -0.97 -12.86 -12.53
CA PHE A 95 -0.85 -13.62 -11.29
C PHE A 95 -1.38 -15.05 -11.40
N GLN A 96 -0.85 -15.94 -10.58
CA GLN A 96 -1.42 -17.25 -10.36
C GLN A 96 -2.44 -17.20 -9.22
N PRO A 97 -3.53 -18.01 -9.29
CA PRO A 97 -4.44 -18.17 -8.16
C PRO A 97 -3.72 -18.74 -6.94
N LEU A 98 -4.07 -18.23 -5.75
CA LEU A 98 -3.50 -18.70 -4.50
C LEU A 98 -4.08 -20.07 -4.08
N ASP A 99 -3.21 -20.97 -3.64
CA ASP A 99 -3.57 -22.16 -2.92
C ASP A 99 -3.66 -21.85 -1.42
N ARG A 100 -4.88 -21.67 -0.92
CA ARG A 100 -5.12 -21.34 0.49
C ARG A 100 -4.67 -22.41 1.48
N SER A 101 -4.51 -23.67 1.04
CA SER A 101 -4.01 -24.74 1.89
C SER A 101 -2.56 -24.51 2.34
N LYS A 102 -1.81 -23.69 1.58
CA LYS A 102 -0.43 -23.26 1.88
C LYS A 102 -0.36 -22.00 2.77
N LEU A 103 -1.49 -21.45 3.14
CA LEU A 103 -1.59 -20.24 3.95
C LEU A 103 -2.40 -20.50 5.23
N PRO A 104 -1.90 -21.32 6.16
CA PRO A 104 -2.62 -21.65 7.40
C PRO A 104 -2.96 -20.42 8.25
N ASN A 105 -2.19 -19.34 8.14
CA ASN A 105 -2.43 -18.08 8.86
C ASN A 105 -3.48 -17.17 8.15
N TRP A 106 -4.13 -17.63 7.07
CA TRP A 106 -5.21 -16.89 6.39
C TRP A 106 -6.38 -16.53 7.31
N ASN A 107 -6.67 -17.36 8.30
CA ASN A 107 -7.76 -17.17 9.25
C ASN A 107 -7.58 -15.97 10.20
N HIS A 108 -6.38 -15.40 10.28
CA HIS A 108 -6.11 -14.17 11.01
C HIS A 108 -6.62 -12.91 10.28
N LEU A 109 -6.89 -13.00 8.96
CA LEU A 109 -7.39 -11.86 8.19
C LEU A 109 -8.80 -11.43 8.62
N ASP A 110 -9.03 -10.11 8.67
CA ASP A 110 -10.32 -9.53 9.02
C ASP A 110 -11.34 -9.75 7.88
N PRO A 111 -12.45 -10.48 8.13
CA PRO A 111 -13.44 -10.76 7.09
C PRO A 111 -14.14 -9.50 6.55
N LYS A 112 -14.23 -8.40 7.32
CA LYS A 112 -14.81 -7.13 6.85
C LYS A 112 -13.91 -6.50 5.79
N LEU A 113 -12.60 -6.47 6.03
CA LEU A 113 -11.61 -5.97 5.06
C LEU A 113 -11.54 -6.87 3.83
N MET A 114 -11.56 -8.20 4.03
CA MET A 114 -11.58 -9.16 2.91
C MET A 114 -12.80 -8.96 2.01
N LYS A 115 -13.95 -8.56 2.57
CA LYS A 115 -15.16 -8.26 1.79
C LYS A 115 -15.00 -7.00 0.93
N LEU A 116 -14.30 -5.98 1.40
CA LEU A 116 -14.01 -4.77 0.61
C LEU A 116 -13.07 -5.09 -0.57
N ILE A 117 -12.09 -5.97 -0.36
CA ILE A 117 -11.10 -6.37 -1.36
C ILE A 117 -11.73 -7.15 -2.52
N GLU A 118 -12.85 -7.87 -2.29
CA GLU A 118 -13.57 -8.60 -3.35
C GLU A 118 -13.94 -7.72 -4.55
N ALA A 119 -14.05 -6.42 -4.36
CA ALA A 119 -14.28 -5.47 -5.45
C ALA A 119 -13.12 -5.42 -6.47
N ASN A 120 -11.90 -5.76 -6.05
CA ASN A 120 -10.69 -5.74 -6.87
C ASN A 120 -10.11 -7.15 -7.14
N ASP A 121 -10.39 -8.11 -6.26
CA ASP A 121 -10.01 -9.54 -6.38
C ASP A 121 -11.23 -10.42 -6.04
N PRO A 122 -12.14 -10.70 -6.96
CA PRO A 122 -13.36 -11.43 -6.70
C PRO A 122 -13.11 -12.82 -6.07
N GLY A 123 -13.61 -13.00 -4.85
CA GLY A 123 -13.40 -14.20 -4.03
C GLY A 123 -12.01 -14.27 -3.40
N ASN A 124 -11.23 -13.18 -3.42
CA ASN A 124 -9.88 -13.07 -2.86
C ASN A 124 -8.98 -14.22 -3.32
N LYS A 125 -8.89 -14.40 -4.64
CA LYS A 125 -8.27 -15.59 -5.25
C LYS A 125 -6.79 -15.42 -5.56
N PHE A 126 -6.31 -14.18 -5.78
CA PHE A 126 -5.01 -13.93 -6.37
C PHE A 126 -4.01 -13.28 -5.41
N ALA A 127 -4.49 -12.64 -4.34
CA ALA A 127 -3.61 -11.91 -3.45
C ALA A 127 -4.06 -11.95 -1.98
N VAL A 128 -3.10 -11.63 -1.10
CA VAL A 128 -3.27 -11.51 0.34
C VAL A 128 -3.05 -10.06 0.72
N PRO A 129 -3.97 -9.40 1.44
CA PRO A 129 -3.73 -8.03 1.90
C PRO A 129 -2.58 -7.98 2.90
N TYR A 130 -1.73 -6.97 2.75
CA TYR A 130 -0.54 -6.74 3.55
C TYR A 130 -0.71 -5.56 4.49
N MET A 131 -0.95 -4.38 3.94
CA MET A 131 -1.26 -3.14 4.65
C MET A 131 -2.47 -2.48 4.00
N TYR A 132 -3.13 -1.59 4.74
CA TYR A 132 -4.18 -0.76 4.19
C TYR A 132 -4.11 0.66 4.74
N GLY A 133 -4.77 1.58 4.08
CA GLY A 133 -4.86 2.95 4.53
C GLY A 133 -5.98 3.69 3.83
N THR A 134 -6.21 4.92 4.28
CA THR A 134 -7.20 5.81 3.70
C THR A 134 -6.53 7.07 3.16
N ILE A 135 -7.21 7.74 2.23
CA ILE A 135 -6.88 9.10 1.86
C ILE A 135 -7.70 10.01 2.76
N LEU A 136 -7.04 10.93 3.44
CA LEU A 136 -7.70 11.78 4.42
C LEU A 136 -7.08 13.20 4.46
N ILE A 137 -7.57 14.02 5.35
CA ILE A 137 -7.08 15.38 5.57
C ILE A 137 -6.10 15.38 6.72
N GLY A 138 -4.85 15.76 6.46
CA GLY A 138 -3.86 16.11 7.47
C GLY A 138 -3.75 17.63 7.62
N PHE A 139 -3.60 18.12 8.83
CA PHE A 139 -3.58 19.55 9.07
C PHE A 139 -2.79 19.94 10.33
N ASN A 140 -2.36 21.21 10.36
CA ASN A 140 -1.83 21.84 11.55
C ASN A 140 -3.00 22.56 12.27
N PRO A 141 -3.45 22.08 13.44
CA PRO A 141 -4.64 22.61 14.11
C PRO A 141 -4.52 24.09 14.48
N ASP A 142 -3.35 24.54 14.92
CA ASP A 142 -3.14 25.94 15.32
C ASP A 142 -3.24 26.89 14.13
N LYS A 143 -2.62 26.52 12.99
CA LYS A 143 -2.69 27.32 11.77
C LYS A 143 -4.09 27.34 11.16
N VAL A 144 -4.77 26.17 11.10
CA VAL A 144 -6.13 26.12 10.58
C VAL A 144 -7.08 26.93 11.46
N LYS A 145 -6.98 26.81 12.79
CA LYS A 145 -7.76 27.61 13.74
C LYS A 145 -7.49 29.10 13.58
N ALA A 146 -6.24 29.51 13.42
CA ALA A 146 -5.88 30.92 13.23
C ALA A 146 -6.52 31.51 11.95
N VAL A 147 -6.74 30.70 10.92
CA VAL A 147 -7.26 31.13 9.60
C VAL A 147 -8.78 31.04 9.52
N LEU A 148 -9.37 29.93 10.01
CA LEU A 148 -10.79 29.61 9.85
C LEU A 148 -11.60 29.68 11.15
N GLY A 149 -10.93 29.85 12.30
CA GLY A 149 -11.56 29.83 13.61
C GLY A 149 -11.82 28.42 14.16
N ASP A 150 -12.51 28.36 15.31
CA ASP A 150 -12.76 27.10 16.03
C ASP A 150 -13.72 26.14 15.30
N ASN A 151 -14.52 26.64 14.39
CA ASN A 151 -15.52 25.87 13.65
C ASN A 151 -15.02 25.41 12.25
N ALA A 152 -13.71 25.36 12.03
CA ALA A 152 -13.14 24.86 10.79
C ALA A 152 -13.61 23.42 10.51
N PRO A 153 -14.13 23.09 9.31
CA PRO A 153 -14.69 21.79 8.99
C PRO A 153 -13.58 20.76 8.71
N VAL A 154 -12.70 20.51 9.69
CA VAL A 154 -11.52 19.63 9.52
C VAL A 154 -11.88 18.16 9.30
N ASP A 155 -13.12 17.77 9.62
CA ASP A 155 -13.69 16.43 9.45
C ASP A 155 -14.56 16.31 8.19
N SER A 156 -14.39 17.19 7.23
CA SER A 156 -15.20 17.24 6.01
C SER A 156 -14.39 17.64 4.79
N TRP A 157 -14.70 17.08 3.64
CA TRP A 157 -14.17 17.52 2.35
C TRP A 157 -14.50 18.97 2.02
N ASP A 158 -15.47 19.57 2.71
CA ASP A 158 -15.76 20.99 2.63
C ASP A 158 -14.54 21.88 2.92
N LEU A 159 -13.61 21.41 3.75
CA LEU A 159 -12.36 22.13 4.04
C LEU A 159 -11.56 22.41 2.77
N ILE A 160 -11.58 21.44 1.84
CA ILE A 160 -10.78 21.47 0.60
C ILE A 160 -11.61 21.97 -0.58
N PHE A 161 -12.85 21.49 -0.76
CA PHE A 161 -13.60 21.72 -1.99
C PHE A 161 -14.53 22.93 -1.94
N LYS A 162 -14.77 23.52 -0.76
CA LYS A 162 -15.47 24.82 -0.68
C LYS A 162 -14.48 25.98 -0.78
N GLU A 163 -14.71 26.83 -1.78
CA GLU A 163 -13.86 28.00 -2.06
C GLU A 163 -13.73 28.93 -0.85
N GLU A 164 -14.80 29.11 -0.07
CA GLU A 164 -14.82 29.94 1.15
C GLU A 164 -13.81 29.50 2.22
N ASN A 165 -13.45 28.20 2.25
CA ASN A 165 -12.47 27.66 3.18
C ASN A 165 -11.06 27.66 2.59
N ILE A 166 -10.88 27.03 1.41
CA ILE A 166 -9.56 26.86 0.82
C ILE A 166 -8.92 28.20 0.41
N SER A 167 -9.72 29.21 0.02
CA SER A 167 -9.20 30.54 -0.33
C SER A 167 -8.50 31.23 0.84
N LYS A 168 -8.99 31.00 2.06
CA LYS A 168 -8.36 31.48 3.29
C LYS A 168 -7.12 30.67 3.64
N LEU A 169 -7.19 29.33 3.50
CA LEU A 169 -6.09 28.42 3.80
C LEU A 169 -4.88 28.60 2.88
N LYS A 170 -5.06 29.23 1.70
CA LYS A 170 -3.96 29.60 0.80
C LYS A 170 -2.81 30.32 1.51
N GLN A 171 -3.12 31.17 2.49
CA GLN A 171 -2.10 31.96 3.21
C GLN A 171 -1.14 31.11 4.06
N CYS A 172 -1.56 29.90 4.46
CA CYS A 172 -0.70 28.98 5.23
C CYS A 172 -0.32 27.70 4.45
N GLY A 173 -0.77 27.57 3.20
CA GLY A 173 -0.37 26.51 2.28
C GLY A 173 -1.27 25.27 2.32
N VAL A 174 -1.69 24.84 1.12
CA VAL A 174 -2.51 23.65 0.89
C VAL A 174 -1.85 22.76 -0.16
N ALA A 175 -1.66 21.48 0.15
CA ALA A 175 -1.12 20.50 -0.78
C ALA A 175 -2.13 19.39 -1.08
N LEU A 176 -2.18 18.94 -2.32
CA LEU A 176 -2.94 17.77 -2.74
C LEU A 176 -2.00 16.72 -3.35
N LEU A 177 -2.43 15.45 -3.34
CA LEU A 177 -1.72 14.37 -4.04
C LEU A 177 -1.61 14.68 -5.54
N ASP A 178 -0.50 14.33 -6.16
CA ASP A 178 -0.33 14.35 -7.61
C ASP A 178 -0.83 13.02 -8.20
N SER A 179 -2.13 12.79 -8.05
CA SER A 179 -2.77 11.53 -8.46
C SER A 179 -4.21 11.79 -8.94
N PRO A 180 -4.44 11.69 -10.27
CA PRO A 180 -5.79 11.82 -10.81
C PRO A 180 -6.72 10.71 -10.35
N SER A 181 -6.17 9.51 -10.11
CA SER A 181 -6.94 8.35 -9.64
C SER A 181 -7.42 8.47 -8.21
N GLU A 182 -6.93 9.41 -7.45
CA GLU A 182 -7.28 9.63 -6.05
C GLU A 182 -8.02 10.95 -5.83
N ILE A 183 -7.55 12.05 -6.42
CA ILE A 183 -8.15 13.37 -6.20
C ILE A 183 -9.48 13.56 -6.93
N LEU A 184 -9.60 13.08 -8.18
CA LEU A 184 -10.87 13.21 -8.93
C LEU A 184 -12.03 12.43 -8.31
N PRO A 185 -11.83 11.18 -7.78
CA PRO A 185 -12.87 10.49 -7.00
C PRO A 185 -13.35 11.26 -5.77
N LEU A 186 -12.47 11.96 -5.05
CA LEU A 186 -12.85 12.80 -3.91
C LEU A 186 -13.73 13.99 -4.38
N ALA A 187 -13.37 14.60 -5.50
CA ALA A 187 -14.17 15.68 -6.08
C ALA A 187 -15.55 15.18 -6.56
N LEU A 188 -15.60 13.98 -7.17
CA LEU A 188 -16.87 13.34 -7.54
C LEU A 188 -17.75 13.09 -6.32
N GLN A 189 -17.17 12.51 -5.25
CA GLN A 189 -17.89 12.26 -4.00
C GLN A 189 -18.44 13.56 -3.39
N HIS A 190 -17.63 14.62 -3.34
CA HIS A 190 -18.08 15.92 -2.83
C HIS A 190 -19.23 16.51 -3.66
N LEU A 191 -19.29 16.23 -4.96
CA LEU A 191 -20.40 16.60 -5.84
C LEU A 191 -21.63 15.68 -5.72
N GLY A 192 -21.62 14.68 -4.82
CA GLY A 192 -22.68 13.68 -4.68
C GLY A 192 -22.75 12.69 -5.86
N LEU A 193 -21.66 12.53 -6.61
CA LEU A 193 -21.52 11.59 -7.71
C LEU A 193 -20.80 10.32 -7.23
N ASP A 194 -20.93 9.25 -8.01
CA ASP A 194 -20.20 8.01 -7.75
C ASP A 194 -18.68 8.25 -7.90
N PRO A 195 -17.87 8.03 -6.85
CA PRO A 195 -16.41 8.15 -6.92
C PRO A 195 -15.77 7.26 -7.99
N ASN A 196 -16.42 6.14 -8.32
CA ASN A 196 -16.01 5.21 -9.36
C ASN A 196 -16.80 5.42 -10.68
N SER A 197 -17.29 6.63 -10.94
CA SER A 197 -18.11 6.92 -12.13
C SER A 197 -17.41 6.49 -13.40
N LYS A 198 -18.14 5.74 -14.21
CA LYS A 198 -17.73 5.32 -15.56
C LYS A 198 -18.17 6.30 -16.65
N LYS A 199 -18.76 7.43 -16.26
CA LYS A 199 -19.31 8.44 -17.20
C LYS A 199 -18.27 9.56 -17.41
N PRO A 200 -17.75 9.76 -18.64
CA PRO A 200 -16.81 10.86 -18.94
C PRO A 200 -17.28 12.24 -18.49
N ALA A 201 -18.59 12.53 -18.67
CA ALA A 201 -19.17 13.82 -18.29
C ALA A 201 -19.11 14.15 -16.79
N ASP A 202 -18.99 13.15 -15.91
CA ASP A 202 -18.83 13.41 -14.48
C ASP A 202 -17.42 13.94 -14.17
N TYR A 203 -16.41 13.54 -14.93
CA TYR A 203 -15.05 14.09 -14.82
C TYR A 203 -14.96 15.53 -15.28
N ASP A 204 -15.79 15.99 -16.22
CA ASP A 204 -15.90 17.41 -16.60
C ASP A 204 -16.43 18.25 -15.44
N LYS A 205 -17.38 17.72 -14.63
CA LYS A 205 -17.87 18.38 -13.41
C LYS A 205 -16.81 18.45 -12.32
N ALA A 206 -16.07 17.33 -12.11
CA ALA A 206 -14.98 17.28 -11.16
C ALA A 206 -13.83 18.23 -11.56
N GLU A 207 -13.52 18.33 -12.86
CA GLU A 207 -12.57 19.31 -13.43
C GLU A 207 -13.02 20.72 -13.08
N ALA A 208 -14.28 21.08 -13.35
CA ALA A 208 -14.81 22.42 -13.07
C ALA A 208 -14.71 22.79 -11.58
N LEU A 209 -15.01 21.86 -10.67
CA LEU A 209 -14.82 22.07 -9.23
C LEU A 209 -13.36 22.32 -8.89
N LEU A 210 -12.46 21.45 -9.35
CA LEU A 210 -11.04 21.54 -9.05
C LEU A 210 -10.37 22.78 -9.68
N MET A 211 -10.77 23.17 -10.89
CA MET A 211 -10.30 24.43 -11.52
C MET A 211 -10.70 25.66 -10.71
N LYS A 212 -11.88 25.66 -10.11
CA LYS A 212 -12.35 26.74 -9.24
C LYS A 212 -11.47 26.94 -8.01
N ILE A 213 -11.00 25.85 -7.40
CA ILE A 213 -10.15 25.91 -6.21
C ILE A 213 -8.65 25.87 -6.52
N ARG A 214 -8.27 25.58 -7.77
CA ARG A 214 -6.87 25.48 -8.22
C ARG A 214 -5.99 26.68 -7.80
N PRO A 215 -6.45 27.95 -7.86
CA PRO A 215 -5.63 29.11 -7.48
C PRO A 215 -5.21 29.15 -6.01
N TYR A 216 -5.84 28.33 -5.17
CA TYR A 216 -5.61 28.26 -3.73
C TYR A 216 -4.75 27.07 -3.31
N ILE A 217 -4.45 26.14 -4.25
CA ILE A 217 -3.59 24.98 -4.04
C ILE A 217 -2.14 25.41 -4.25
N THR A 218 -1.29 25.20 -3.25
CA THR A 218 0.13 25.54 -3.29
C THR A 218 0.87 24.65 -4.28
N TYR A 219 0.65 23.35 -4.19
CA TYR A 219 1.22 22.37 -5.13
C TYR A 219 0.48 21.03 -5.11
N PHE A 220 0.76 20.19 -6.13
CA PHE A 220 0.41 18.77 -6.19
C PHE A 220 1.68 17.95 -6.06
N HIS A 221 1.74 17.07 -5.05
CA HIS A 221 2.85 16.16 -4.86
C HIS A 221 2.49 15.02 -3.89
N SER A 222 2.80 13.77 -4.23
CA SER A 222 2.35 12.60 -3.45
C SER A 222 3.25 12.20 -2.28
N SER A 223 4.41 12.89 -2.07
CA SER A 223 5.31 12.61 -0.93
C SER A 223 5.79 13.87 -0.20
N LYS A 224 6.03 14.99 -0.90
CA LYS A 224 6.61 16.22 -0.33
C LYS A 224 5.78 16.77 0.84
N TYR A 225 4.45 16.67 0.79
CA TYR A 225 3.55 17.20 1.81
C TYR A 225 3.87 16.68 3.22
N MET A 226 4.40 15.47 3.34
CA MET A 226 4.74 14.86 4.63
C MET A 226 5.83 15.64 5.36
N ALA A 227 6.89 16.05 4.67
CA ALA A 227 7.95 16.87 5.24
C ALA A 227 7.46 18.30 5.51
N ASP A 228 6.76 18.88 4.55
CA ASP A 228 6.31 20.28 4.64
C ASP A 228 5.32 20.50 5.79
N ILE A 229 4.38 19.56 6.03
CA ILE A 229 3.43 19.68 7.14
C ILE A 229 4.12 19.45 8.49
N ALA A 230 5.09 18.50 8.56
CA ALA A 230 5.88 18.25 9.76
C ALA A 230 6.77 19.45 10.15
N ASN A 231 7.25 20.20 9.16
CA ASN A 231 8.03 21.44 9.36
C ASN A 231 7.15 22.66 9.60
N GLY A 232 5.85 22.56 9.30
CA GLY A 232 4.92 23.67 9.37
C GLY A 232 4.95 24.60 8.14
N ASP A 233 5.53 24.18 7.02
CA ASP A 233 5.59 24.96 5.77
C ASP A 233 4.23 25.04 5.07
N ILE A 234 3.35 24.06 5.31
CA ILE A 234 1.94 24.05 4.90
C ILE A 234 1.05 23.77 6.10
N CYS A 235 -0.23 24.13 6.00
CA CYS A 235 -1.20 23.93 7.09
C CYS A 235 -2.20 22.83 6.83
N VAL A 236 -2.44 22.44 5.58
CA VAL A 236 -3.38 21.39 5.20
C VAL A 236 -2.82 20.57 4.04
N ALA A 237 -3.03 19.27 4.08
CA ALA A 237 -2.77 18.41 2.94
C ALA A 237 -3.84 17.33 2.82
N VAL A 238 -4.13 16.91 1.59
CA VAL A 238 -4.82 15.66 1.28
C VAL A 238 -3.75 14.61 1.00
N GLY A 239 -3.77 13.52 1.74
CA GLY A 239 -2.73 12.50 1.64
C GLY A 239 -3.10 11.19 2.33
N TYR A 240 -2.11 10.34 2.47
CA TYR A 240 -2.26 8.99 3.03
C TYR A 240 -2.20 9.02 4.55
N SER A 241 -3.07 8.25 5.20
CA SER A 241 -3.23 8.22 6.65
C SER A 241 -1.92 7.94 7.42
N GLY A 242 -1.15 6.92 7.03
CA GLY A 242 0.13 6.60 7.68
C GLY A 242 1.20 7.68 7.48
N SER A 243 1.18 8.40 6.35
CA SER A 243 2.11 9.52 6.12
C SER A 243 1.91 10.66 7.12
N PHE A 244 0.66 10.92 7.53
CA PHE A 244 0.40 11.93 8.56
C PHE A 244 0.78 11.44 9.96
N SER A 245 0.64 10.14 10.26
CA SER A 245 1.18 9.55 11.47
C SER A 245 2.70 9.72 11.55
N GLN A 246 3.41 9.43 10.47
CA GLN A 246 4.85 9.65 10.38
C GLN A 246 5.23 11.14 10.49
N ALA A 247 4.47 12.04 9.84
CA ALA A 247 4.71 13.49 9.91
C ALA A 247 4.55 14.01 11.35
N ALA A 248 3.53 13.54 12.08
CA ALA A 248 3.31 13.88 13.49
C ALA A 248 4.49 13.42 14.37
N ASN A 249 4.97 12.20 14.16
CA ASN A 249 6.16 11.68 14.88
C ASN A 249 7.41 12.51 14.56
N ARG A 250 7.67 12.84 13.31
CA ARG A 250 8.83 13.68 12.91
C ARG A 250 8.78 15.06 13.53
N ALA A 251 7.61 15.72 13.55
CA ALA A 251 7.45 17.02 14.19
C ALA A 251 7.75 16.95 15.70
N LYS A 252 7.25 15.90 16.37
CA LYS A 252 7.50 15.63 17.79
C LYS A 252 8.98 15.39 18.09
N GLU A 253 9.66 14.58 17.27
CA GLU A 253 11.10 14.29 17.40
C GLU A 253 11.96 15.54 17.17
N ALA A 254 11.59 16.35 16.17
CA ALA A 254 12.27 17.60 15.86
C ALA A 254 12.07 18.68 16.94
N LYS A 255 11.09 18.52 17.83
CA LYS A 255 10.74 19.49 18.90
C LYS A 255 10.56 20.91 18.38
N ASN A 256 10.03 21.03 17.15
CA ASN A 256 9.87 22.32 16.46
C ASN A 256 8.58 23.06 16.83
N GLY A 257 7.76 22.51 17.75
CA GLY A 257 6.48 23.10 18.17
C GLY A 257 5.33 22.90 17.20
N VAL A 258 5.56 22.21 16.07
CA VAL A 258 4.51 21.93 15.10
C VAL A 258 3.67 20.74 15.57
N ILE A 259 2.34 20.92 15.52
CA ILE A 259 1.37 19.85 15.75
C ILE A 259 0.81 19.44 14.39
N VAL A 260 0.83 18.14 14.11
CA VAL A 260 0.17 17.54 12.94
C VAL A 260 -0.95 16.65 13.44
N ASP A 261 -2.17 16.94 13.00
CA ASP A 261 -3.35 16.12 13.25
C ASP A 261 -3.94 15.63 11.91
N MET A 262 -4.82 14.64 11.96
CA MET A 262 -5.48 14.10 10.78
C MET A 262 -6.94 13.79 11.07
N ARG A 263 -7.80 13.88 10.07
CA ARG A 263 -9.21 13.51 10.17
C ARG A 263 -9.67 12.76 8.92
N LEU A 264 -10.30 11.63 9.17
CA LEU A 264 -11.07 10.94 8.15
C LEU A 264 -12.37 11.73 7.94
N PRO A 265 -12.64 12.23 6.73
CA PRO A 265 -13.86 13.01 6.47
C PRO A 265 -15.12 12.17 6.66
N LYS A 266 -16.12 12.76 7.28
CA LYS A 266 -17.41 12.11 7.62
C LYS A 266 -18.22 11.66 6.39
N GLU A 267 -17.97 12.26 5.24
CA GLU A 267 -18.56 11.86 3.97
C GLU A 267 -17.99 10.54 3.45
N GLY A 268 -16.90 10.05 4.07
CA GLY A 268 -16.16 8.89 3.65
C GLY A 268 -14.95 9.23 2.77
N ALA A 269 -14.17 8.20 2.45
CA ALA A 269 -12.93 8.34 1.71
C ALA A 269 -12.53 7.04 1.00
N PRO A 270 -11.61 7.09 0.03
CA PRO A 270 -11.02 5.88 -0.51
C PRO A 270 -10.23 5.11 0.56
N ILE A 271 -10.47 3.81 0.65
CA ILE A 271 -9.60 2.86 1.33
C ILE A 271 -8.84 2.06 0.28
N TRP A 272 -7.55 1.94 0.46
CA TRP A 272 -6.66 1.17 -0.41
C TRP A 272 -6.01 0.04 0.36
N PHE A 273 -5.60 -0.99 -0.36
CA PHE A 273 -4.89 -2.16 0.15
C PHE A 273 -3.68 -2.43 -0.72
N ASP A 274 -2.53 -2.66 -0.08
CA ASP A 274 -1.38 -3.23 -0.76
C ASP A 274 -1.39 -4.73 -0.57
N MET A 275 -1.21 -5.47 -1.67
CA MET A 275 -1.57 -6.86 -1.79
C MET A 275 -0.37 -7.73 -2.14
N LEU A 276 -0.04 -8.71 -1.29
CA LEU A 276 0.97 -9.72 -1.60
C LEU A 276 0.43 -10.68 -2.66
N ALA A 277 1.06 -10.72 -3.81
CA ALA A 277 0.66 -11.56 -4.93
C ALA A 277 1.85 -12.35 -5.51
N ILE A 278 1.58 -13.52 -6.08
CA ILE A 278 2.57 -14.39 -6.69
C ILE A 278 2.44 -14.28 -8.22
N PRO A 279 3.45 -13.74 -8.94
CA PRO A 279 3.42 -13.68 -10.39
C PRO A 279 3.34 -15.09 -11.01
N LYS A 280 2.67 -15.20 -12.16
CA LYS A 280 2.53 -16.49 -12.88
C LYS A 280 3.87 -17.12 -13.27
N GLY A 281 4.89 -16.27 -13.50
CA GLY A 281 6.25 -16.67 -13.83
C GLY A 281 7.18 -16.84 -12.62
N ALA A 282 6.67 -16.87 -11.38
CA ALA A 282 7.46 -17.08 -10.17
C ALA A 282 8.23 -18.42 -10.26
N LYS A 283 9.52 -18.38 -9.95
CA LYS A 283 10.39 -19.56 -10.01
C LYS A 283 10.34 -20.38 -8.74
N ASN A 284 10.07 -19.73 -7.60
CA ASN A 284 10.04 -20.35 -6.27
C ASN A 284 8.70 -20.08 -5.56
N PRO A 285 7.56 -20.56 -6.10
CA PRO A 285 6.25 -20.29 -5.52
C PRO A 285 6.08 -20.85 -4.10
N GLU A 286 6.74 -21.98 -3.76
CA GLU A 286 6.67 -22.53 -2.41
C GLU A 286 7.32 -21.62 -1.37
N ASP A 287 8.48 -21.05 -1.70
CA ASP A 287 9.12 -20.07 -0.81
C ASP A 287 8.32 -18.76 -0.75
N ALA A 288 7.61 -18.39 -1.85
CA ALA A 288 6.68 -17.26 -1.85
C ALA A 288 5.52 -17.48 -0.87
N TYR A 289 4.89 -18.66 -0.87
CA TYR A 289 3.87 -19.02 0.13
C TYR A 289 4.43 -18.99 1.56
N THR A 290 5.63 -19.50 1.76
CA THR A 290 6.30 -19.47 3.08
C THR A 290 6.47 -18.02 3.57
N PHE A 291 6.92 -17.12 2.71
CA PHE A 291 7.08 -15.70 3.05
C PHE A 291 5.75 -15.00 3.31
N ILE A 292 4.76 -15.21 2.47
CA ILE A 292 3.41 -14.64 2.65
C ILE A 292 2.81 -15.14 3.97
N ASN A 293 2.86 -16.45 4.22
CA ASN A 293 2.32 -17.03 5.45
C ASN A 293 3.08 -16.56 6.70
N TYR A 294 4.39 -16.30 6.60
CA TYR A 294 5.18 -15.70 7.66
C TYR A 294 4.68 -14.30 8.00
N LEU A 295 4.43 -13.45 6.99
CA LEU A 295 3.89 -12.10 7.20
C LEU A 295 2.47 -12.08 7.76
N LEU A 296 1.70 -13.14 7.57
CA LEU A 296 0.35 -13.30 8.14
C LEU A 296 0.37 -13.63 9.65
N GLN A 297 1.52 -13.91 10.26
CA GLN A 297 1.61 -14.14 11.70
C GLN A 297 1.39 -12.81 12.45
N PRO A 298 0.49 -12.77 13.46
CA PRO A 298 0.23 -11.54 14.23
C PRO A 298 1.48 -10.88 14.81
N GLN A 299 2.40 -11.69 15.35
CA GLN A 299 3.65 -11.23 15.97
C GLN A 299 4.66 -10.65 14.98
N VAL A 300 4.52 -11.01 13.69
CA VAL A 300 5.38 -10.51 12.61
C VAL A 300 4.81 -9.21 12.04
N ILE A 301 3.49 -9.18 11.76
CA ILE A 301 2.91 -8.04 11.05
C ILE A 301 2.67 -6.83 11.96
N ALA A 302 2.42 -7.02 13.27
CA ALA A 302 2.20 -5.92 14.19
C ALA A 302 3.40 -4.96 14.29
N PRO A 303 4.66 -5.43 14.53
CA PRO A 303 5.82 -4.54 14.48
C PRO A 303 6.06 -3.87 13.13
N VAL A 304 5.62 -4.50 12.04
CA VAL A 304 5.68 -3.86 10.72
C VAL A 304 4.71 -2.68 10.65
N SER A 305 3.47 -2.84 11.15
CA SER A 305 2.51 -1.72 11.28
C SER A 305 3.06 -0.57 12.10
N ASP A 306 3.71 -0.86 13.23
CA ASP A 306 4.32 0.16 14.08
C ASP A 306 5.41 0.95 13.34
N PHE A 307 6.21 0.25 12.54
CA PHE A 307 7.28 0.84 11.75
C PHE A 307 6.77 1.69 10.60
N VAL A 308 5.84 1.16 9.80
CA VAL A 308 5.34 1.86 8.60
C VAL A 308 4.25 2.89 8.90
N GLY A 309 3.64 2.84 10.09
CA GLY A 309 2.56 3.74 10.49
C GLY A 309 1.20 3.43 9.83
N TYR A 310 1.05 2.28 9.20
CA TYR A 310 -0.19 1.84 8.55
C TYR A 310 -0.79 0.62 9.24
N PRO A 311 -2.12 0.53 9.31
CA PRO A 311 -2.79 -0.65 9.81
C PRO A 311 -2.58 -1.85 8.87
N ASN A 312 -2.56 -3.04 9.46
CA ASN A 312 -2.55 -4.30 8.75
C ASN A 312 -3.93 -5.00 8.85
N PRO A 313 -4.26 -5.88 7.90
CA PRO A 313 -5.56 -6.54 7.85
C PRO A 313 -5.70 -7.76 8.78
N ASN A 314 -4.72 -8.03 9.64
CA ASN A 314 -4.73 -9.16 10.56
C ASN A 314 -5.45 -8.75 11.86
N LYS A 315 -6.69 -9.24 12.07
CA LYS A 315 -7.51 -8.91 13.23
C LYS A 315 -6.88 -9.31 14.56
N ASP A 316 -6.06 -10.38 14.56
CA ASP A 316 -5.43 -10.91 15.77
C ASP A 316 -4.10 -10.20 16.08
N ALA A 317 -3.58 -9.40 15.13
CA ALA A 317 -2.42 -8.52 15.34
C ALA A 317 -2.79 -7.17 15.97
N THR A 318 -4.04 -6.74 15.90
CA THR A 318 -4.48 -5.40 16.32
C THR A 318 -4.06 -5.09 17.76
N GLU A 319 -4.25 -6.05 18.69
CA GLU A 319 -3.88 -5.85 20.10
C GLU A 319 -2.36 -5.81 20.35
N LEU A 320 -1.56 -6.25 19.38
CA LEU A 320 -0.09 -6.24 19.43
C LEU A 320 0.50 -4.95 18.84
N VAL A 321 -0.28 -4.18 18.08
CA VAL A 321 0.14 -2.90 17.50
C VAL A 321 0.20 -1.83 18.60
N ASP A 322 1.16 -0.89 18.48
CA ASP A 322 1.32 0.21 19.41
C ASP A 322 -0.02 0.92 19.69
N PRO A 323 -0.41 1.11 20.96
CA PRO A 323 -1.65 1.77 21.33
C PRO A 323 -1.85 3.16 20.69
N ALA A 324 -0.78 3.90 20.43
CA ALA A 324 -0.86 5.21 19.77
C ALA A 324 -1.32 5.09 18.30
N ILE A 325 -1.08 3.95 17.66
CA ILE A 325 -1.50 3.66 16.28
C ILE A 325 -2.89 3.00 16.30
N ARG A 326 -3.05 1.89 17.03
CA ARG A 326 -4.29 1.12 17.01
C ARG A 326 -5.52 1.86 17.57
N ASN A 327 -5.32 2.77 18.53
CA ASN A 327 -6.39 3.55 19.11
C ASN A 327 -6.71 4.85 18.34
N ASN A 328 -5.98 5.12 17.25
CA ASN A 328 -6.28 6.27 16.40
C ASN A 328 -7.39 5.91 15.40
N PRO A 329 -8.62 6.49 15.53
CA PRO A 329 -9.75 6.16 14.67
C PRO A 329 -9.58 6.61 13.21
N ASN A 330 -8.56 7.42 12.91
CA ASN A 330 -8.22 7.81 11.55
C ASN A 330 -7.27 6.80 10.87
N LEU A 331 -6.63 5.92 11.65
CA LEU A 331 -5.81 4.81 11.15
C LEU A 331 -6.60 3.49 11.21
N TYR A 332 -7.21 3.20 12.36
CA TYR A 332 -8.11 2.06 12.57
C TYR A 332 -9.56 2.57 12.66
N PRO A 333 -10.26 2.75 11.53
CA PRO A 333 -11.60 3.33 11.52
C PRO A 333 -12.60 2.48 12.30
N THR A 334 -13.51 3.15 13.00
CA THR A 334 -14.66 2.48 13.65
C THR A 334 -15.56 1.82 12.60
N ASP A 335 -16.41 0.89 13.02
CA ASP A 335 -17.37 0.24 12.12
C ASP A 335 -18.25 1.26 11.37
N THR A 336 -18.65 2.34 12.03
CA THR A 336 -19.43 3.42 11.42
C THR A 336 -18.61 4.14 10.33
N ALA A 337 -17.37 4.52 10.61
CA ALA A 337 -16.50 5.15 9.63
C ALA A 337 -16.17 4.19 8.49
N MET A 338 -15.92 2.90 8.80
CA MET A 338 -15.63 1.87 7.80
C MET A 338 -16.79 1.72 6.80
N SER A 339 -18.05 1.91 7.21
CA SER A 339 -19.22 1.81 6.32
C SER A 339 -19.29 2.94 5.27
N THR A 340 -18.55 4.03 5.45
CA THR A 340 -18.47 5.15 4.49
C THR A 340 -17.27 5.06 3.57
N LEU A 341 -16.36 4.12 3.81
CA LEU A 341 -15.17 3.90 2.97
C LEU A 341 -15.52 3.10 1.72
N TYR A 342 -14.79 3.37 0.65
CA TYR A 342 -14.95 2.68 -0.62
C TYR A 342 -13.62 2.38 -1.27
N THR A 343 -13.53 1.27 -2.00
CA THR A 343 -12.35 0.95 -2.82
C THR A 343 -12.48 1.62 -4.19
N LEU A 344 -11.36 2.12 -4.70
CA LEU A 344 -11.30 2.60 -6.07
C LEU A 344 -11.30 1.42 -7.05
N GLN A 345 -11.89 1.63 -8.24
CA GLN A 345 -12.07 0.60 -9.27
C GLN A 345 -11.31 0.99 -10.54
N PRO A 346 -10.84 0.02 -11.33
CA PRO A 346 -10.40 0.27 -12.68
C PRO A 346 -11.51 0.92 -13.53
N LEU A 347 -11.14 1.90 -14.33
CA LEU A 347 -12.08 2.61 -15.19
C LEU A 347 -12.05 2.06 -16.62
N PRO A 348 -13.19 2.10 -17.35
CA PRO A 348 -13.21 1.93 -18.79
C PRO A 348 -12.33 2.98 -19.48
N ARG A 349 -11.82 2.65 -20.65
CA ARG A 349 -10.84 3.46 -21.38
C ARG A 349 -11.29 4.90 -21.68
N ASP A 350 -12.56 5.12 -21.93
CA ASP A 350 -13.14 6.44 -22.19
C ASP A 350 -13.19 7.31 -20.91
N ALA A 351 -13.62 6.75 -19.80
CA ALA A 351 -13.60 7.42 -18.50
C ALA A 351 -12.16 7.69 -18.03
N GLU A 352 -11.23 6.75 -18.22
CA GLU A 352 -9.81 6.92 -17.92
C GLU A 352 -9.19 8.07 -18.72
N ARG A 353 -9.51 8.17 -20.01
CA ARG A 353 -9.08 9.28 -20.86
C ARG A 353 -9.66 10.62 -20.40
N ALA A 354 -10.94 10.64 -19.99
CA ALA A 354 -11.57 11.86 -19.47
C ALA A 354 -10.88 12.29 -18.16
N ARG A 355 -10.64 11.35 -17.25
CA ARG A 355 -9.92 11.59 -15.99
C ARG A 355 -8.52 12.16 -16.23
N THR A 356 -7.74 11.55 -17.12
CA THR A 356 -6.38 12.01 -17.44
C THR A 356 -6.37 13.40 -18.07
N ARG A 357 -7.30 13.67 -19.00
CA ARG A 357 -7.45 14.98 -19.64
C ARG A 357 -7.81 16.06 -18.63
N ALA A 358 -8.79 15.80 -17.76
CA ALA A 358 -9.19 16.69 -16.69
C ALA A 358 -7.99 17.03 -15.77
N TRP A 359 -7.23 16.00 -15.37
CA TRP A 359 -6.05 16.20 -14.52
C TRP A 359 -4.97 17.06 -15.17
N THR A 360 -4.70 16.87 -16.46
CA THR A 360 -3.73 17.68 -17.20
C THR A 360 -4.10 19.16 -17.16
N LYS A 361 -5.37 19.50 -17.37
CA LYS A 361 -5.86 20.89 -17.28
C LYS A 361 -5.77 21.44 -15.86
N ILE A 362 -6.18 20.66 -14.84
CA ILE A 362 -6.10 21.07 -13.44
C ILE A 362 -4.64 21.38 -13.06
N LYS A 363 -3.69 20.55 -13.47
CA LYS A 363 -2.26 20.79 -13.15
C LYS A 363 -1.71 22.01 -13.85
N SER A 364 -2.02 22.22 -15.14
CA SER A 364 -1.57 23.38 -15.89
C SER A 364 -2.26 24.68 -15.44
N GLY A 365 -3.48 24.60 -14.91
CA GLY A 365 -4.29 25.76 -14.55
C GLY A 365 -4.91 26.45 -15.76
N THR A 366 -4.99 25.76 -16.92
CA THR A 366 -5.49 26.30 -18.21
C THR A 366 -6.52 25.38 -18.82
#